data_95faee2cbf7484b49eb1ae830e4c9e72
#
_entry.id   95faee2cbf7484b49eb1ae830e4c9e72
#
_cell.length_a   1.000
_cell.length_b   1.000
_cell.length_c   1.000
_cell.angle_alpha   90.00
_cell.angle_beta   90.00
_cell.angle_gamma   90.00
#
_symmetry.space_group_name_H-M   'P 1'
#
loop_
_entity.id
_entity.type
_entity.pdbx_description
1 polymer ?
#
loop_
_entity_poly.entity_id
_entity_poly.type
_entity_poly.pdbx_seq_one_letter_code
_entity_poly.pdbx_strand_id
1 'polypeptide(L)'
;HVEAYTDPLVECKTCHQRFRSDKPKDIEGHEGSHIKAGGKVEWTEPQKFNLLVKAYLGIIEGKQSEIFLRGEITNGVQVNFKNVVDSTRVKIPFGIAQIGKAFRNEITPGNFTFRSREFEQMETQFYFKPLEGEAKKWFEYWKEERFSWYLNLGIKKENLRFRDHTPSERA
;
A
#
# COMPACT_ATOMS: atom_id res chain seq x y z
N HIS A 1 -14.22 -0.63 5.49
CA HIS A 1 -12.78 -0.39 5.21
C HIS A 1 -11.89 -1.36 6.00
N VAL A 2 -12.05 -1.46 7.33
CA VAL A 2 -11.26 -2.37 8.18
C VAL A 2 -11.42 -3.85 7.75
N GLU A 3 -12.62 -4.27 7.42
CA GLU A 3 -12.93 -5.64 7.00
C GLU A 3 -12.38 -5.98 5.61
N ALA A 4 -12.25 -4.98 4.75
CA ALA A 4 -11.70 -5.15 3.40
C ALA A 4 -10.17 -5.16 3.35
N TYR A 5 -9.50 -4.73 4.45
CA TYR A 5 -8.04 -4.65 4.52
C TYR A 5 -7.43 -5.97 5.02
N THR A 6 -7.76 -7.06 4.33
CA THR A 6 -7.36 -8.41 4.73
C THR A 6 -6.73 -9.18 3.59
N ASP A 7 -5.69 -9.95 3.91
CA ASP A 7 -5.06 -10.91 3.01
C ASP A 7 -5.33 -12.35 3.49
N PRO A 8 -5.46 -13.31 2.59
CA PRO A 8 -5.50 -14.72 2.94
C PRO A 8 -4.10 -15.23 3.26
N LEU A 9 -3.90 -15.82 4.43
CA LEU A 9 -2.62 -16.26 4.96
C LEU A 9 -2.60 -17.76 5.20
N VAL A 10 -1.52 -18.42 4.80
CA VAL A 10 -1.19 -19.80 5.14
C VAL A 10 0.15 -19.87 5.89
N GLU A 11 0.29 -20.82 6.79
CA GLU A 11 1.53 -21.08 7.53
C GLU A 11 2.07 -22.45 7.16
N CYS A 12 3.37 -22.53 6.90
CA CYS A 12 4.08 -23.80 6.75
C CYS A 12 4.19 -24.48 8.12
N LYS A 13 3.60 -25.67 8.28
CA LYS A 13 3.63 -26.42 9.56
C LYS A 13 5.01 -26.90 9.95
N THR A 14 5.95 -26.95 9.00
CA THR A 14 7.30 -27.44 9.24
C THR A 14 8.24 -26.37 9.82
N CYS A 15 8.20 -25.15 9.27
CA CYS A 15 9.12 -24.06 9.67
C CYS A 15 8.42 -22.82 10.21
N HIS A 16 7.08 -22.81 10.28
CA HIS A 16 6.23 -21.72 10.77
C HIS A 16 6.34 -20.40 9.98
N GLN A 17 6.94 -20.44 8.78
CA GLN A 17 6.91 -19.29 7.89
C GLN A 17 5.52 -19.09 7.28
N ARG A 18 5.14 -17.83 7.10
CA ARG A 18 3.80 -17.43 6.66
C ARG A 18 3.86 -16.80 5.29
N PHE A 19 2.88 -17.14 4.47
CA PHE A 19 2.78 -16.66 3.08
C PHE A 19 1.34 -16.29 2.74
N ARG A 20 1.18 -15.41 1.77
CA ARG A 20 -0.13 -15.11 1.20
C ARG A 20 -0.55 -16.26 0.29
N SER A 21 -1.73 -16.84 0.52
CA SER A 21 -2.22 -17.96 -0.29
C SER A 21 -2.60 -17.56 -1.72
N ASP A 22 -2.81 -16.27 -1.97
CA ASP A 22 -3.07 -15.71 -3.29
C ASP A 22 -1.79 -15.42 -4.12
N LYS A 23 -0.62 -15.77 -3.57
CA LYS A 23 0.69 -15.65 -4.25
C LYS A 23 1.35 -17.03 -4.44
N PRO A 24 0.90 -17.82 -5.42
CA PRO A 24 1.37 -19.19 -5.60
C PRO A 24 2.88 -19.30 -5.82
N LYS A 25 3.51 -18.35 -6.50
CA LYS A 25 4.96 -18.37 -6.76
C LYS A 25 5.81 -18.34 -5.49
N ASP A 26 5.37 -17.60 -4.46
CA ASP A 26 6.09 -17.52 -3.19
C ASP A 26 5.97 -18.85 -2.42
N ILE A 27 4.80 -19.50 -2.51
CA ILE A 27 4.51 -20.81 -1.94
C ILE A 27 5.34 -21.89 -2.62
N GLU A 28 5.31 -21.97 -3.95
CA GLU A 28 6.09 -22.92 -4.75
C GLU A 28 7.60 -22.76 -4.52
N GLY A 29 8.09 -21.53 -4.42
CA GLY A 29 9.49 -21.25 -4.11
C GLY A 29 9.91 -21.77 -2.74
N HIS A 30 9.05 -21.62 -1.74
CA HIS A 30 9.26 -22.13 -0.40
C HIS A 30 9.21 -23.66 -0.35
N GLU A 31 8.22 -24.30 -0.99
CA GLU A 31 8.11 -25.75 -1.12
C GLU A 31 9.35 -26.34 -1.79
N GLY A 32 9.82 -25.73 -2.87
CA GLY A 32 11.04 -26.15 -3.55
C GLY A 32 12.28 -26.13 -2.65
N SER A 33 12.36 -25.20 -1.72
CA SER A 33 13.45 -25.13 -0.74
C SER A 33 13.39 -26.28 0.27
N HIS A 34 12.22 -26.63 0.78
CA HIS A 34 12.03 -27.76 1.69
C HIS A 34 12.26 -29.11 1.00
N ILE A 35 11.77 -29.30 -0.21
CA ILE A 35 11.95 -30.53 -0.99
C ILE A 35 13.44 -30.79 -1.24
N LYS A 36 14.22 -29.76 -1.59
CA LYS A 36 15.69 -29.86 -1.75
C LYS A 36 16.41 -30.30 -0.46
N ALA A 37 15.83 -29.92 0.69
CA ALA A 37 16.33 -30.33 2.01
C ALA A 37 15.81 -31.71 2.46
N GLY A 38 15.07 -32.46 1.62
CA GLY A 38 14.49 -33.77 1.92
C GLY A 38 13.24 -33.73 2.81
N GLY A 39 12.64 -32.57 3.01
CA GLY A 39 11.44 -32.37 3.84
C GLY A 39 10.14 -32.39 3.05
N LYS A 40 9.01 -32.66 3.75
CA LYS A 40 7.66 -32.43 3.24
C LYS A 40 7.16 -31.09 3.72
N VAL A 41 6.36 -30.40 2.89
CA VAL A 41 5.68 -29.18 3.27
C VAL A 41 4.20 -29.48 3.46
N GLU A 42 3.69 -29.11 4.64
CA GLU A 42 2.25 -29.09 4.92
C GLU A 42 1.85 -27.66 5.28
N TRP A 43 0.70 -27.24 4.77
CA TRP A 43 0.16 -25.91 4.99
C TRP A 43 -1.04 -25.96 5.94
N THR A 44 -1.26 -24.86 6.66
CA THR A 44 -2.51 -24.64 7.38
C THR A 44 -3.63 -24.26 6.42
N GLU A 45 -4.87 -24.39 6.85
CA GLU A 45 -5.99 -23.78 6.15
C GLU A 45 -5.79 -22.26 6.03
N PRO A 46 -6.20 -21.64 4.92
CA PRO A 46 -6.11 -20.19 4.74
C PRO A 46 -6.90 -19.44 5.80
N GLN A 47 -6.26 -18.49 6.46
CA GLN A 47 -6.88 -17.62 7.46
C GLN A 47 -6.85 -16.17 6.99
N LYS A 48 -7.91 -15.40 7.30
CA LYS A 48 -7.93 -13.97 7.02
C LYS A 48 -6.99 -13.25 8.00
N PHE A 49 -6.08 -12.50 7.45
CA PHE A 49 -5.13 -11.69 8.20
C PHE A 49 -5.41 -10.20 7.95
N ASN A 50 -5.65 -9.43 8.99
CA ASN A 50 -5.87 -8.00 8.86
C ASN A 50 -4.53 -7.26 8.78
N LEU A 51 -4.35 -6.51 7.70
CA LEU A 51 -3.14 -5.72 7.45
C LEU A 51 -3.06 -4.45 8.31
N LEU A 52 -4.18 -4.01 8.90
CA LEU A 52 -4.15 -2.86 9.79
C LEU A 52 -3.60 -3.24 11.16
N VAL A 53 -2.79 -2.36 11.72
CA VAL A 53 -2.28 -2.51 13.08
C VAL A 53 -3.39 -2.15 14.06
N LYS A 54 -3.76 -3.12 14.87
CA LYS A 54 -4.73 -2.94 15.97
C LYS A 54 -4.04 -2.31 17.18
N ALA A 55 -4.70 -1.36 17.82
CA ALA A 55 -4.28 -0.76 19.08
C ALA A 55 -5.49 -0.55 20.01
N TYR A 56 -5.23 -0.21 21.26
CA TYR A 56 -6.26 0.02 22.26
C TYR A 56 -6.08 1.39 22.88
N LEU A 57 -7.16 2.16 22.95
CA LEU A 57 -7.21 3.47 23.61
C LEU A 57 -8.13 3.42 24.82
N GLY A 58 -7.66 3.97 25.91
CA GLY A 58 -8.40 4.10 27.17
C GLY A 58 -7.48 4.11 28.36
N ILE A 59 -7.89 4.81 29.44
CA ILE A 59 -7.10 4.98 30.66
C ILE A 59 -7.27 3.77 31.60
N ILE A 60 -8.43 3.12 31.54
CA ILE A 60 -8.77 2.03 32.46
C ILE A 60 -8.58 0.69 31.73
N GLU A 61 -7.75 -0.18 32.30
CA GLU A 61 -7.55 -1.53 31.83
C GLU A 61 -8.88 -2.30 31.78
N GLY A 62 -9.13 -3.01 30.68
CA GLY A 62 -10.39 -3.74 30.44
C GLY A 62 -11.59 -2.88 29.98
N LYS A 63 -11.44 -1.55 29.93
CA LYS A 63 -12.44 -0.61 29.39
C LYS A 63 -11.89 0.19 28.19
N GLN A 64 -10.94 -0.39 27.49
CA GLN A 64 -10.29 0.24 26.36
C GLN A 64 -11.10 0.04 25.07
N SER A 65 -11.13 1.06 24.23
CA SER A 65 -11.70 0.97 22.88
C SER A 65 -10.67 0.44 21.91
N GLU A 66 -11.08 -0.54 21.11
CA GLU A 66 -10.26 -1.04 20.01
C GLU A 66 -10.23 0.00 18.88
N ILE A 67 -9.04 0.29 18.40
CA ILE A 67 -8.81 1.16 17.25
C ILE A 67 -7.87 0.51 16.24
N PHE A 68 -7.88 1.01 15.01
CA PHE A 68 -6.92 0.61 13.98
C PHE A 68 -6.10 1.81 13.55
N LEU A 69 -4.78 1.62 13.50
CA LEU A 69 -3.89 2.62 12.92
C LEU A 69 -4.08 2.64 11.41
N ARG A 70 -3.91 3.81 10.80
CA ARG A 70 -4.11 3.97 9.35
C ARG A 70 -3.05 3.19 8.56
N GLY A 71 -3.48 2.39 7.59
CA GLY A 71 -2.60 1.66 6.65
C GLY A 71 -2.11 2.50 5.48
N GLU A 72 -2.71 3.70 5.29
CA GLU A 72 -2.38 4.67 4.25
C GLU A 72 -2.84 6.07 4.63
N ILE A 73 -2.29 7.10 3.98
CA ILE A 73 -2.60 8.50 4.29
C ILE A 73 -3.67 9.10 3.38
N THR A 74 -4.04 8.44 2.29
CA THR A 74 -5.00 8.91 1.27
C THR A 74 -6.32 9.39 1.87
N ASN A 75 -6.89 8.62 2.79
CA ASN A 75 -8.18 8.97 3.40
C ASN A 75 -8.15 10.31 4.13
N GLY A 76 -7.00 10.69 4.71
CA GLY A 76 -6.85 11.99 5.37
C GLY A 76 -7.03 13.17 4.43
N VAL A 77 -6.55 13.06 3.20
CA VAL A 77 -6.74 14.09 2.15
C VAL A 77 -8.22 14.19 1.77
N GLN A 78 -8.87 13.05 1.55
CA GLN A 78 -10.28 13.03 1.12
C GLN A 78 -11.20 13.64 2.17
N VAL A 79 -11.03 13.28 3.43
CA VAL A 79 -11.82 13.83 4.55
C VAL A 79 -11.61 15.33 4.71
N ASN A 80 -10.38 15.82 4.50
CA ASN A 80 -10.05 17.23 4.66
C ASN A 80 -10.25 18.06 3.38
N PHE A 81 -10.64 17.46 2.27
CA PHE A 81 -10.81 18.17 1.00
C PHE A 81 -11.65 19.46 1.12
N LYS A 82 -12.85 19.35 1.73
CA LYS A 82 -13.71 20.50 1.93
C LYS A 82 -13.07 21.59 2.79
N ASN A 83 -12.42 21.19 3.89
CA ASN A 83 -11.72 22.13 4.78
C ASN A 83 -10.61 22.89 4.05
N VAL A 84 -9.84 22.20 3.19
CA VAL A 84 -8.79 22.84 2.37
C VAL A 84 -9.40 23.83 1.40
N VAL A 85 -10.46 23.45 0.67
CA VAL A 85 -11.12 24.35 -0.28
C VAL A 85 -11.68 25.60 0.42
N ASP A 86 -12.36 25.43 1.54
CA ASP A 86 -13.01 26.52 2.27
C ASP A 86 -11.98 27.50 2.89
N SER A 87 -10.88 26.96 3.44
CA SER A 87 -9.85 27.78 4.12
C SER A 87 -8.91 28.48 3.15
N THR A 88 -8.52 27.81 2.05
CA THR A 88 -7.55 28.35 1.09
C THR A 88 -8.20 29.04 -0.11
N ARG A 89 -9.51 28.79 -0.34
CA ARG A 89 -10.27 29.29 -1.48
C ARG A 89 -9.69 28.93 -2.85
N VAL A 90 -8.97 27.81 -2.92
CA VAL A 90 -8.41 27.30 -4.17
C VAL A 90 -9.52 26.89 -5.14
N LYS A 91 -9.22 26.99 -6.43
CA LYS A 91 -10.13 26.59 -7.51
C LYS A 91 -9.54 25.38 -8.26
N ILE A 92 -10.41 24.47 -8.68
CA ILE A 92 -10.05 23.35 -9.54
C ILE A 92 -9.52 23.86 -10.90
N PRO A 93 -8.38 23.36 -11.42
CA PRO A 93 -7.63 22.23 -10.91
C PRO A 93 -6.63 22.62 -9.81
N PHE A 94 -6.45 21.75 -8.80
CA PHE A 94 -5.41 21.90 -7.78
C PHE A 94 -5.02 20.56 -7.19
N GLY A 95 -3.88 20.51 -6.50
CA GLY A 95 -3.40 19.33 -5.79
C GLY A 95 -3.31 19.54 -4.29
N ILE A 96 -3.52 18.48 -3.52
CA ILE A 96 -3.23 18.42 -2.09
C ILE A 96 -2.12 17.41 -1.91
N ALA A 97 -0.96 17.88 -1.43
CA ALA A 97 0.16 17.03 -1.07
C ALA A 97 0.18 16.84 0.44
N GLN A 98 0.49 15.64 0.89
CA GLN A 98 0.71 15.35 2.29
C GLN A 98 1.84 14.37 2.50
N ILE A 99 2.46 14.46 3.67
CA ILE A 99 3.45 13.50 4.18
C ILE A 99 2.94 13.05 5.54
N GLY A 100 3.03 11.76 5.81
CA GLY A 100 2.60 11.23 7.10
C GLY A 100 2.95 9.77 7.29
N LYS A 101 2.87 9.33 8.54
CA LYS A 101 3.11 7.94 8.90
C LYS A 101 1.91 7.06 8.54
N ALA A 102 2.21 5.86 8.06
CA ALA A 102 1.27 4.78 7.85
C ALA A 102 1.79 3.51 8.56
N PHE A 103 0.86 2.61 8.87
CA PHE A 103 1.14 1.42 9.67
C PHE A 103 0.52 0.21 9.01
N ARG A 104 1.34 -0.80 8.73
CA ARG A 104 0.86 -2.07 8.20
C ARG A 104 1.38 -3.21 9.05
N ASN A 105 0.54 -4.13 9.41
CA ASN A 105 0.88 -5.31 10.16
C ASN A 105 1.58 -6.32 9.24
N GLU A 106 2.82 -6.00 8.84
CA GLU A 106 3.62 -6.84 7.95
C GLU A 106 3.88 -8.20 8.59
N ILE A 107 3.62 -9.27 7.82
CA ILE A 107 3.82 -10.65 8.26
C ILE A 107 5.31 -10.91 8.49
N THR A 108 6.14 -10.46 7.56
CA THR A 108 7.60 -10.66 7.58
C THR A 108 8.29 -9.33 7.29
N PRO A 109 8.50 -8.48 8.30
CA PRO A 109 9.37 -7.32 8.16
C PRO A 109 10.78 -7.76 7.75
N GLY A 110 11.47 -6.98 6.94
CA GLY A 110 12.80 -7.38 6.47
C GLY A 110 13.49 -6.31 5.63
N ASN A 111 14.72 -6.65 5.22
CA ASN A 111 15.57 -5.77 4.41
C ASN A 111 15.75 -4.39 5.05
N PHE A 112 16.06 -4.36 6.34
CA PHE A 112 16.24 -3.17 7.16
C PHE A 112 14.98 -2.29 7.11
N THR A 113 15.04 -1.08 6.54
CA THR A 113 13.91 -0.14 6.45
C THR A 113 13.00 -0.39 5.24
N PHE A 114 13.36 -1.29 4.34
CA PHE A 114 12.61 -1.52 3.10
C PHE A 114 11.19 -2.05 3.37
N ARG A 115 11.04 -2.95 4.36
CA ARG A 115 9.74 -3.48 4.78
C ARG A 115 9.59 -3.41 6.29
N SER A 116 8.98 -2.35 6.77
CA SER A 116 8.72 -2.10 8.19
C SER A 116 7.22 -1.97 8.46
N ARG A 117 6.82 -2.12 9.72
CA ARG A 117 5.42 -1.96 10.14
C ARG A 117 4.99 -0.51 10.29
N GLU A 118 5.96 0.39 10.47
CA GLU A 118 5.78 1.83 10.48
C GLU A 118 6.64 2.45 9.38
N PHE A 119 6.07 3.27 8.54
CA PHE A 119 6.77 3.92 7.45
C PHE A 119 6.14 5.26 7.12
N GLU A 120 6.87 6.10 6.39
CA GLU A 120 6.36 7.37 5.89
C GLU A 120 5.85 7.19 4.46
N GLN A 121 4.72 7.82 4.19
CA GLN A 121 4.18 7.99 2.84
C GLN A 121 4.17 9.46 2.48
N MET A 122 4.44 9.74 1.21
CA MET A 122 4.24 11.03 0.59
C MET A 122 3.36 10.83 -0.64
N GLU A 123 2.28 11.57 -0.72
CA GLU A 123 1.36 11.49 -1.86
C GLU A 123 0.79 12.86 -2.21
N THR A 124 0.34 12.98 -3.45
CA THR A 124 -0.39 14.14 -3.95
C THR A 124 -1.66 13.66 -4.62
N GLN A 125 -2.81 14.18 -4.16
CA GLN A 125 -4.10 13.99 -4.81
C GLN A 125 -4.39 15.21 -5.66
N PHE A 126 -4.58 15.01 -6.97
CA PHE A 126 -4.84 16.09 -7.92
C PHE A 126 -6.31 16.07 -8.34
N TYR A 127 -6.98 17.18 -8.16
CA TYR A 127 -8.41 17.36 -8.41
C TYR A 127 -8.64 18.20 -9.63
N PHE A 128 -9.48 17.72 -10.55
CA PHE A 128 -9.87 18.40 -11.76
C PHE A 128 -11.37 18.21 -12.05
N LYS A 129 -11.91 18.98 -12.99
CA LYS A 129 -13.34 18.85 -13.36
C LYS A 129 -13.58 17.54 -14.10
N PRO A 130 -14.66 16.79 -13.80
CA PRO A 130 -14.99 15.53 -14.47
C PRO A 130 -15.63 15.79 -15.84
N LEU A 131 -14.92 16.50 -16.71
CA LEU A 131 -15.34 16.77 -18.09
C LEU A 131 -14.68 15.78 -19.04
N GLU A 132 -15.33 15.54 -20.18
CA GLU A 132 -14.78 14.66 -21.21
C GLU A 132 -13.38 15.13 -21.66
N GLY A 133 -12.45 14.19 -21.75
CA GLY A 133 -11.05 14.44 -22.13
C GLY A 133 -10.14 14.98 -21.03
N GLU A 134 -10.65 15.59 -19.97
CA GLU A 134 -9.82 16.16 -18.90
C GLU A 134 -9.00 15.09 -18.17
N ALA A 135 -9.56 13.92 -17.90
CA ALA A 135 -8.83 12.83 -17.26
C ALA A 135 -7.61 12.41 -18.08
N LYS A 136 -7.77 12.22 -19.40
CA LYS A 136 -6.67 11.86 -20.30
C LYS A 136 -5.62 12.96 -20.37
N LYS A 137 -6.06 14.23 -20.51
CA LYS A 137 -5.16 15.40 -20.54
C LYS A 137 -4.28 15.45 -19.31
N TRP A 138 -4.88 15.35 -18.11
CA TRP A 138 -4.11 15.41 -16.85
C TRP A 138 -3.26 14.18 -16.60
N PHE A 139 -3.71 13.01 -17.07
CA PHE A 139 -2.89 11.79 -17.02
C PHE A 139 -1.60 11.95 -17.86
N GLU A 140 -1.70 12.40 -19.11
CA GLU A 140 -0.52 12.60 -19.96
C GLU A 140 0.38 13.71 -19.42
N TYR A 141 -0.19 14.81 -18.91
CA TYR A 141 0.56 15.88 -18.27
C TYR A 141 1.41 15.34 -17.10
N TRP A 142 0.79 14.63 -16.16
CA TRP A 142 1.50 14.10 -14.99
C TRP A 142 2.51 12.99 -15.34
N LYS A 143 2.25 12.22 -16.38
CA LYS A 143 3.16 11.22 -16.91
C LYS A 143 4.46 11.87 -17.39
N GLU A 144 4.37 12.94 -18.18
CA GLU A 144 5.52 13.68 -18.67
C GLU A 144 6.27 14.41 -17.54
N GLU A 145 5.53 15.09 -16.65
CA GLU A 145 6.12 15.78 -15.49
C GLU A 145 6.88 14.84 -14.58
N ARG A 146 6.32 13.64 -14.28
CA ARG A 146 7.02 12.63 -13.47
C ARG A 146 8.26 12.09 -14.15
N PHE A 147 8.21 11.86 -15.46
CA PHE A 147 9.37 11.39 -16.20
C PHE A 147 10.49 12.45 -16.20
N SER A 148 10.14 13.69 -16.47
CA SER A 148 11.08 14.84 -16.45
C SER A 148 11.69 15.02 -15.06
N TRP A 149 10.90 14.84 -14.01
CA TRP A 149 11.37 14.93 -12.63
C TRP A 149 12.47 13.90 -12.33
N TYR A 150 12.32 12.64 -12.78
CA TYR A 150 13.36 11.63 -12.62
C TYR A 150 14.64 11.96 -13.39
N LEU A 151 14.51 12.51 -14.60
CA LEU A 151 15.67 12.97 -15.36
C LEU A 151 16.41 14.11 -14.65
N ASN A 152 15.67 15.06 -14.08
CA ASN A 152 16.23 16.18 -13.33
C ASN A 152 16.93 15.74 -12.03
N LEU A 153 16.57 14.60 -11.46
CA LEU A 153 17.29 13.95 -10.36
C LEU A 153 18.56 13.23 -10.81
N GLY A 154 18.89 13.23 -12.11
CA GLY A 154 20.08 12.61 -12.67
C GLY A 154 19.92 11.14 -13.05
N ILE A 155 18.70 10.59 -13.04
CA ILE A 155 18.46 9.24 -13.54
C ILE A 155 18.56 9.26 -15.06
N LYS A 156 19.39 8.39 -15.63
CA LYS A 156 19.55 8.30 -17.07
C LYS A 156 18.29 7.80 -17.77
N LYS A 157 17.97 8.40 -18.93
CA LYS A 157 16.77 8.06 -19.70
C LYS A 157 16.68 6.57 -20.05
N GLU A 158 17.80 5.94 -20.34
CA GLU A 158 17.90 4.51 -20.68
C GLU A 158 17.49 3.57 -19.53
N ASN A 159 17.52 4.08 -18.28
CA ASN A 159 17.12 3.35 -17.09
C ASN A 159 15.65 3.57 -16.71
N LEU A 160 14.93 4.39 -17.47
CA LEU A 160 13.52 4.70 -17.24
C LEU A 160 12.65 4.11 -18.34
N ARG A 161 11.51 3.54 -17.95
CA ARG A 161 10.48 3.09 -18.89
C ARG A 161 9.09 3.31 -18.31
N PHE A 162 8.14 3.62 -19.15
CA PHE A 162 6.73 3.49 -18.81
C PHE A 162 6.33 2.01 -18.89
N ARG A 163 5.50 1.57 -17.96
CA ARG A 163 4.88 0.27 -17.96
C ARG A 163 3.40 0.42 -17.64
N ASP A 164 2.56 0.04 -18.58
CA ASP A 164 1.13 -0.04 -18.34
C ASP A 164 0.80 -1.29 -17.52
N HIS A 165 -0.12 -1.15 -16.56
CA HIS A 165 -0.64 -2.28 -15.81
C HIS A 165 -1.50 -3.15 -16.73
N THR A 166 -1.35 -4.46 -16.62
CA THR A 166 -2.23 -5.42 -17.29
C THR A 166 -3.65 -5.34 -16.70
N PRO A 167 -4.69 -5.79 -17.43
CA PRO A 167 -6.05 -5.79 -16.89
C PRO A 167 -6.19 -6.48 -15.53
N SER A 168 -5.41 -7.54 -15.28
CA SER A 168 -5.39 -8.26 -14.00
C SER A 168 -4.67 -7.52 -12.85
N GLU A 169 -3.88 -6.49 -13.15
CA GLU A 169 -3.19 -5.65 -12.16
C GLU A 169 -3.98 -4.37 -11.84
N ARG A 170 -5.05 -4.10 -12.57
CA ARG A 170 -5.92 -2.93 -12.32
C ARG A 170 -6.99 -3.31 -11.30
N ALA A 171 -7.09 -2.54 -10.22
CA ALA A 171 -8.13 -2.67 -9.22
C ALA A 171 -9.49 -2.19 -9.75
#